data_fd934aea7aecff15cd2a0179b2511add
#
_entry.id   fd934aea7aecff15cd2a0179b2511add
#
_cell.length_a   1.000
_cell.length_b   1.000
_cell.length_c   1.000
_cell.angle_alpha   90.00
_cell.angle_beta   90.00
_cell.angle_gamma   90.00
#
_symmetry.space_group_name_H-M   'P 1'
#
loop_
_entity.id
_entity.type
_entity.pdbx_description
1 polymer ?
#
loop_
_entity_poly.entity_id
_entity_poly.type
_entity_poly.pdbx_seq_one_letter_code
_entity_poly.pdbx_strand_id
1 'polypeptide(L)'
;MQIDGREITSELEIIRALQAESIGKTEFVVLDNGDDFIQTAVGCLEYRANGKNYKAIPEPIEKEKIQTAFLSYFRGDGQYLQDFTWEEIVYESIWTKLKKLFKK
;
A
#
# COMPACT_ATOMS: atom_id res chain seq x y z
N MET A 1 -2.31 0.02 -15.42
CA MET A 1 -2.28 0.16 -13.95
C MET A 1 -3.59 0.78 -13.49
N GLN A 2 -4.12 0.35 -12.37
CA GLN A 2 -5.44 0.77 -11.90
C GLN A 2 -5.38 1.41 -10.53
N ILE A 3 -6.24 2.41 -10.29
CA ILE A 3 -6.49 2.96 -8.95
C ILE A 3 -7.92 2.61 -8.57
N ASP A 4 -8.07 1.90 -7.45
CA ASP A 4 -9.37 1.48 -6.91
C ASP A 4 -10.27 0.84 -7.98
N GLY A 5 -9.64 0.03 -8.84
CA GLY A 5 -10.31 -0.69 -9.92
C GLY A 5 -10.53 0.11 -11.20
N ARG A 6 -10.07 1.34 -11.25
CA ARG A 6 -10.22 2.22 -12.43
C ARG A 6 -8.88 2.40 -13.13
N GLU A 7 -8.85 2.20 -14.43
CA GLU A 7 -7.63 2.38 -15.22
C GLU A 7 -7.17 3.83 -15.19
N ILE A 8 -5.86 4.05 -15.01
CA ILE A 8 -5.26 5.38 -14.99
C ILE A 8 -4.12 5.48 -15.98
N THR A 9 -3.86 6.70 -16.47
CA THR A 9 -2.81 6.98 -17.43
C THR A 9 -1.88 8.10 -16.99
N SER A 10 -2.15 8.77 -15.86
CA SER A 10 -1.36 9.93 -15.43
C SER A 10 -1.15 9.95 -13.92
N GLU A 11 -0.05 10.62 -13.53
CA GLU A 11 0.28 10.82 -12.11
C GLU A 11 -0.73 11.72 -11.41
N LEU A 12 -1.38 12.62 -12.15
CA LEU A 12 -2.38 13.52 -11.56
C LEU A 12 -3.55 12.75 -10.97
N GLU A 13 -3.96 11.66 -11.60
CA GLU A 13 -5.04 10.81 -11.09
C GLU A 13 -4.65 10.18 -9.75
N ILE A 14 -3.38 9.80 -9.57
CA ILE A 14 -2.86 9.28 -8.33
C ILE A 14 -2.90 10.37 -7.24
N ILE A 15 -2.41 11.55 -7.56
CA ILE A 15 -2.37 12.68 -6.63
C ILE A 15 -3.79 13.01 -6.15
N ARG A 16 -4.75 13.05 -7.07
CA ARG A 16 -6.15 13.34 -6.73
C ARG A 16 -6.76 12.28 -5.82
N ALA A 17 -6.47 11.00 -6.08
CA ALA A 17 -6.96 9.91 -5.24
C ALA A 17 -6.39 10.01 -3.82
N LEU A 18 -5.10 10.30 -3.70
CA LEU A 18 -4.46 10.46 -2.39
C LEU A 18 -4.99 11.68 -1.64
N GLN A 19 -5.28 12.77 -2.34
CA GLN A 19 -5.90 13.95 -1.73
C GLN A 19 -7.29 13.63 -1.19
N ALA A 20 -8.08 12.85 -1.94
CA ALA A 20 -9.41 12.45 -1.50
C ALA A 20 -9.34 11.60 -0.23
N GLU A 21 -8.36 10.71 -0.13
CA GLU A 21 -8.15 9.90 1.08
C GLU A 21 -7.73 10.79 2.25
N SER A 22 -6.80 11.73 2.04
CA SER A 22 -6.28 12.58 3.11
C SER A 22 -7.33 13.50 3.74
N ILE A 23 -8.39 13.84 3.00
CA ILE A 23 -9.49 14.67 3.52
C ILE A 23 -10.72 13.82 3.90
N GLY A 24 -10.58 12.51 3.93
CA GLY A 24 -11.64 11.62 4.41
C GLY A 24 -12.74 11.29 3.43
N LYS A 25 -12.61 11.64 2.15
CA LYS A 25 -13.61 11.28 1.13
C LYS A 25 -13.57 9.81 0.78
N THR A 26 -12.40 9.19 0.90
CA THR A 26 -12.22 7.76 0.74
C THR A 26 -11.41 7.22 1.89
N GLU A 27 -11.61 5.95 2.24
CA GLU A 27 -10.93 5.33 3.38
C GLU A 27 -9.54 4.82 3.02
N PHE A 28 -9.33 4.48 1.76
CA PHE A 28 -8.06 3.91 1.30
C PHE A 28 -7.85 4.20 -0.18
N VAL A 29 -6.61 4.03 -0.64
CA VAL A 29 -6.25 4.12 -2.05
C VAL A 29 -5.39 2.91 -2.39
N VAL A 30 -5.76 2.20 -3.46
CA VAL A 30 -5.00 1.04 -3.96
C VAL A 30 -4.59 1.31 -5.40
N LEU A 31 -3.28 1.30 -5.65
CA LEU A 31 -2.72 1.38 -6.99
C LEU A 31 -2.20 -0.01 -7.34
N ASP A 32 -2.82 -0.70 -8.28
CA ASP A 32 -2.44 -2.06 -8.61
C ASP A 32 -1.90 -2.20 -10.03
N ASN A 33 -1.09 -3.22 -10.21
CA ASN A 33 -0.52 -3.61 -11.49
C ASN A 33 -0.71 -5.13 -11.64
N GLY A 34 -1.98 -5.55 -11.71
CA GLY A 34 -2.32 -6.96 -11.70
C GLY A 34 -2.35 -7.51 -10.29
N ASP A 35 -1.50 -8.51 -10.02
CA ASP A 35 -1.46 -9.16 -8.70
C ASP A 35 -0.67 -8.35 -7.66
N ASP A 36 0.16 -7.43 -8.11
CA ASP A 36 0.97 -6.59 -7.23
C ASP A 36 0.28 -5.24 -7.03
N PHE A 37 0.52 -4.61 -5.87
CA PHE A 37 -0.10 -3.32 -5.58
C PHE A 37 0.69 -2.55 -4.52
N ILE A 38 0.39 -1.25 -4.44
CA ILE A 38 0.75 -0.41 -3.30
C ILE A 38 -0.54 0.22 -2.79
N GLN A 39 -0.70 0.33 -1.48
CA GLN A 39 -1.92 0.86 -0.90
C GLN A 39 -1.64 1.69 0.34
N THR A 40 -2.56 2.59 0.65
CA THR A 40 -2.48 3.42 1.84
C THR A 40 -3.87 3.60 2.47
N ALA A 41 -3.87 3.73 3.80
CA ALA A 41 -5.04 4.07 4.59
C ALA A 41 -4.56 4.67 5.92
N VAL A 42 -4.98 5.91 6.21
CA VAL A 42 -4.75 6.57 7.52
C VAL A 42 -3.29 6.45 8.00
N GLY A 43 -2.33 6.87 7.17
CA GLY A 43 -0.91 6.85 7.54
C GLY A 43 -0.22 5.52 7.44
N CYS A 44 -0.91 4.47 7.01
CA CYS A 44 -0.31 3.16 6.72
C CYS A 44 0.07 3.11 5.25
N LEU A 45 1.19 2.48 4.96
CA LEU A 45 1.65 2.27 3.59
C LEU A 45 2.10 0.82 3.45
N GLU A 46 1.50 0.11 2.50
CA GLU A 46 1.79 -1.29 2.26
C GLU A 46 1.98 -1.55 0.78
N TYR A 47 2.79 -2.58 0.44
CA TYR A 47 2.85 -3.07 -0.94
C TYR A 47 2.87 -4.59 -0.97
N ARG A 48 2.45 -5.14 -2.10
CA ARG A 48 2.48 -6.58 -2.37
C ARG A 48 3.33 -6.84 -3.59
N ALA A 49 4.25 -7.79 -3.47
CA ALA A 49 5.10 -8.24 -4.57
C ALA A 49 5.42 -9.72 -4.37
N ASN A 50 5.35 -10.51 -5.44
CA ASN A 50 5.70 -11.93 -5.44
C ASN A 50 4.94 -12.73 -4.36
N GLY A 51 3.67 -12.38 -4.16
CA GLY A 51 2.81 -13.07 -3.19
C GLY A 51 3.06 -12.71 -1.75
N LYS A 52 3.91 -11.73 -1.46
CA LYS A 52 4.24 -11.29 -0.11
C LYS A 52 3.80 -9.84 0.09
N ASN A 53 3.35 -9.53 1.30
CA ASN A 53 2.90 -8.20 1.67
C ASN A 53 3.89 -7.58 2.66
N TYR A 54 4.13 -6.27 2.50
CA TYR A 54 5.08 -5.51 3.32
C TYR A 54 4.44 -4.21 3.76
N LYS A 55 4.76 -3.76 4.97
CA LYS A 55 4.33 -2.45 5.46
C LYS A 55 5.53 -1.57 5.78
N ALA A 56 5.39 -0.28 5.53
CA ALA A 56 6.42 0.71 5.89
C ALA A 56 6.35 0.98 7.39
N ILE A 57 7.52 1.07 8.03
CA ILE A 57 7.65 1.37 9.45
C ILE A 57 8.67 2.49 9.65
N PRO A 58 8.54 3.29 10.74
CA PRO A 58 7.43 3.33 11.69
C PRO A 58 6.22 4.08 11.16
N GLU A 59 5.05 3.72 11.66
CA GLU A 59 3.81 4.43 11.36
C GLU A 59 3.58 5.57 12.36
N PRO A 60 2.85 6.64 12.01
CA PRO A 60 2.26 6.89 10.68
C PRO A 60 3.29 7.40 9.67
N ILE A 61 3.03 7.11 8.40
CA ILE A 61 3.86 7.62 7.28
C ILE A 61 3.28 8.96 6.84
N GLU A 62 4.15 9.96 6.65
CA GLU A 62 3.74 11.28 6.19
C GLU A 62 3.13 11.21 4.79
N LYS A 63 2.08 11.99 4.55
CA LYS A 63 1.35 11.94 3.28
C LYS A 63 2.22 12.29 2.08
N GLU A 64 3.19 13.19 2.23
CA GLU A 64 4.13 13.54 1.16
C GLU A 64 5.00 12.34 0.77
N LYS A 65 5.41 11.55 1.75
CA LYS A 65 6.19 10.34 1.51
C LYS A 65 5.34 9.24 0.86
N ILE A 66 4.08 9.14 1.27
CA ILE A 66 3.14 8.20 0.65
C ILE A 66 2.94 8.55 -0.81
N GLN A 67 2.74 9.84 -1.13
CA GLN A 67 2.61 10.29 -2.51
C GLN A 67 3.85 9.97 -3.33
N THR A 68 5.04 10.24 -2.80
CA THR A 68 6.30 9.93 -3.48
C THR A 68 6.41 8.43 -3.76
N ALA A 69 6.00 7.59 -2.81
CA ALA A 69 6.02 6.14 -2.99
C ALA A 69 5.07 5.68 -4.09
N PHE A 70 3.85 6.23 -4.13
CA PHE A 70 2.87 5.89 -5.16
C PHE A 70 3.37 6.31 -6.55
N LEU A 71 3.96 7.50 -6.68
CA LEU A 71 4.49 7.97 -7.95
C LEU A 71 5.68 7.11 -8.40
N SER A 72 6.55 6.72 -7.47
CA SER A 72 7.65 5.82 -7.75
C SER A 72 7.15 4.47 -8.26
N TYR A 73 6.12 3.91 -7.60
CA TYR A 73 5.50 2.66 -8.01
C TYR A 73 4.93 2.77 -9.43
N PHE A 74 4.24 3.86 -9.72
CA PHE A 74 3.65 4.11 -11.04
C PHE A 74 4.72 4.19 -12.13
N ARG A 75 5.84 4.86 -11.83
CA ARG A 75 6.96 5.01 -12.77
C ARG A 75 7.77 3.71 -12.94
N GLY A 76 7.67 2.80 -11.98
CA GLY A 76 8.43 1.56 -12.01
C GLY A 76 9.91 1.72 -11.71
N ASP A 77 10.31 2.79 -11.03
CA ASP A 77 11.73 3.08 -10.76
C ASP A 77 12.28 2.38 -9.50
N GLY A 78 11.40 1.79 -8.68
CA GLY A 78 11.82 1.05 -7.49
C GLY A 78 12.32 1.90 -6.33
N GLN A 79 12.25 3.22 -6.42
CA GLN A 79 12.76 4.11 -5.38
C GLN A 79 12.02 3.90 -4.06
N TYR A 80 10.71 3.59 -4.09
CA TYR A 80 9.93 3.34 -2.89
C TYR A 80 10.49 2.19 -2.05
N LEU A 81 11.18 1.24 -2.65
CA LEU A 81 11.79 0.13 -1.92
C LEU A 81 12.96 0.60 -1.03
N GLN A 82 13.61 1.68 -1.41
CA GLN A 82 14.76 2.25 -0.71
C GLN A 82 14.37 3.35 0.28
N ASP A 83 13.25 4.03 0.04
CA ASP A 83 12.83 5.19 0.82
C ASP A 83 12.26 4.85 2.20
N PHE A 84 11.92 3.59 2.43
CA PHE A 84 11.27 3.14 3.66
C PHE A 84 11.94 1.90 4.21
N THR A 85 11.74 1.67 5.50
CA THR A 85 12.01 0.37 6.10
C THR A 85 10.74 -0.46 5.97
N TRP A 86 10.85 -1.62 5.36
CA TRP A 86 9.70 -2.49 5.11
C TRP A 86 9.73 -3.71 6.02
N GLU A 87 8.59 -4.04 6.59
CA GLU A 87 8.41 -5.22 7.42
C GLU A 87 7.41 -6.14 6.75
N GLU A 88 7.77 -7.41 6.57
CA GLU A 88 6.87 -8.37 5.96
C GLU A 88 5.68 -8.65 6.87
N ILE A 89 4.48 -8.62 6.29
CA ILE A 89 3.24 -8.94 6.99
C ILE A 89 2.96 -10.43 6.76
N VAL A 90 3.01 -11.22 7.83
CA VAL A 90 2.83 -12.67 7.75
C VAL A 90 1.40 -13.00 8.19
N TYR A 91 0.47 -12.96 7.25
CA TYR A 91 -0.94 -13.25 7.53
C TYR A 91 -1.15 -14.69 8.00
N GLU A 92 -0.35 -15.63 7.53
CA GLU A 92 -0.45 -17.03 7.92
C GLU A 92 -0.24 -17.24 9.41
N SER A 93 0.63 -16.46 10.04
CA SER A 93 0.88 -16.58 11.48
C SER A 93 -0.33 -16.20 12.31
N ILE A 94 -1.18 -15.29 11.80
CA ILE A 94 -2.45 -14.92 12.45
C ILE A 94 -3.40 -16.12 12.39
N TRP A 95 -3.53 -16.75 11.24
CA TRP A 95 -4.36 -17.94 11.07
C TRP A 95 -3.87 -19.11 11.92
N THR A 96 -2.56 -19.28 12.01
CA THR A 96 -1.95 -20.33 12.85
C THR A 96 -2.27 -20.09 14.33
N LYS A 97 -2.20 -18.85 14.78
CA LYS A 97 -2.56 -18.48 16.16
C LYS A 97 -4.03 -18.72 16.43
N LEU A 98 -4.90 -18.38 15.49
CA LEU A 98 -6.35 -18.62 15.61
C LEU A 98 -6.66 -20.11 15.68
N LYS A 99 -6.00 -20.92 14.84
CA LYS A 99 -6.16 -22.38 14.88
C LYS A 99 -5.76 -22.97 16.22
N LYS A 100 -4.69 -22.46 16.83
CA LYS A 100 -4.26 -22.93 18.15
C LYS A 100 -5.27 -22.58 19.24
N LEU A 101 -5.96 -21.43 19.11
CA LEU A 101 -6.99 -21.04 20.06
C LEU A 101 -8.24 -21.90 19.95
N PHE A 102 -8.57 -22.37 18.74
CA PHE A 102 -9.76 -23.18 18.51
C PHE A 102 -9.55 -24.67 18.69
N LYS A 103 -8.31 -25.13 18.78
CA LYS A 103 -8.00 -26.55 18.95
C LYS A 103 -8.02 -27.03 20.40
N LYS A 104 -8.43 -26.20 21.30
CA LYS A 104 -8.64 -26.59 22.68
C LYS A 104 -10.11 -26.99 22.88
#